data_397ad2fc247db1692068d2c3b7e75f84
#
_entry.id   397ad2fc247db1692068d2c3b7e75f84
#
_cell.length_a   1.000
_cell.length_b   1.000
_cell.length_c   1.000
_cell.angle_alpha   90.00
_cell.angle_beta   90.00
_cell.angle_gamma   90.00
#
_symmetry.space_group_name_H-M   'P 1'
#
loop_
_entity.id
_entity.type
_entity.pdbx_description
1 polymer ?
#
loop_
_entity_poly.entity_id
_entity_poly.type
_entity_poly.pdbx_seq_one_letter_code
_entity_poly.pdbx_strand_id
1 'polypeptide(L)'
;MKKILSVFFLACCSCIVMAQDNVIDEIVWVVGDDAILRSDIETQRLYNQNEGVRLDGDPYCVIPEQMAIQKLYLNQAKIDSITVNENQVIQSVDQWMNMAVNQIGSREKLEEYFGKKFSQIKDERKEMVREQQVVQQMQHQLIGEIKLTPSEVRKYFRIACRTSLRL
;
A
#
# COMPACT_ATOMS: atom_id res chain seq x y z
N MET A 1 19.53 -27.56 -53.75
CA MET A 1 19.93 -26.31 -53.05
C MET A 1 18.71 -25.60 -52.40
N LYS A 2 17.59 -25.39 -53.10
CA LYS A 2 16.40 -24.68 -52.55
C LYS A 2 15.77 -25.44 -51.33
N LYS A 3 15.76 -26.74 -51.30
CA LYS A 3 15.19 -27.54 -50.19
C LYS A 3 16.06 -27.50 -48.93
N ILE A 4 17.38 -27.41 -49.06
CA ILE A 4 18.32 -27.32 -47.90
C ILE A 4 18.23 -25.91 -47.31
N LEU A 5 18.07 -24.85 -48.10
CA LEU A 5 17.88 -23.51 -47.61
C LEU A 5 16.57 -23.32 -46.83
N SER A 6 15.50 -23.97 -47.26
CA SER A 6 14.19 -23.96 -46.60
C SER A 6 14.23 -24.67 -45.25
N VAL A 7 14.96 -25.77 -45.08
CA VAL A 7 15.13 -26.49 -43.82
C VAL A 7 15.99 -25.66 -42.84
N PHE A 8 17.01 -24.99 -43.35
CA PHE A 8 17.83 -24.11 -42.52
C PHE A 8 17.07 -22.88 -42.01
N PHE A 9 16.17 -22.32 -42.83
CA PHE A 9 15.31 -21.22 -42.43
C PHE A 9 14.27 -21.64 -41.40
N LEU A 10 13.74 -22.86 -41.50
CA LEU A 10 12.79 -23.42 -40.52
C LEU A 10 13.47 -23.71 -39.17
N ALA A 11 14.73 -24.14 -39.19
CA ALA A 11 15.53 -24.42 -37.97
C ALA A 11 15.95 -23.13 -37.24
N CYS A 12 16.18 -22.03 -37.94
CA CYS A 12 16.47 -20.71 -37.33
C CYS A 12 15.24 -20.07 -36.66
N CYS A 13 14.03 -20.32 -37.14
CA CYS A 13 12.80 -19.78 -36.52
C CYS A 13 12.43 -20.44 -35.19
N SER A 14 12.96 -21.62 -34.88
CA SER A 14 12.67 -22.32 -33.62
C SER A 14 13.48 -21.85 -32.42
N CYS A 15 14.45 -20.94 -32.60
CA CYS A 15 15.32 -20.44 -31.51
C CYS A 15 14.82 -19.14 -30.84
N ILE A 16 13.67 -18.60 -31.25
CA ILE A 16 13.07 -17.44 -30.56
C ILE A 16 12.01 -17.94 -29.60
N VAL A 17 12.34 -18.88 -28.73
CA VAL A 17 11.63 -19.03 -27.47
C VAL A 17 12.21 -17.95 -26.55
N MET A 18 11.62 -16.79 -26.57
CA MET A 18 11.80 -15.80 -25.50
C MET A 18 11.47 -16.53 -24.20
N ALA A 19 12.46 -16.87 -23.43
CA ALA A 19 12.26 -17.15 -22.02
C ALA A 19 11.68 -15.83 -21.45
N GLN A 20 10.35 -15.75 -21.36
CA GLN A 20 9.73 -14.74 -20.52
C GLN A 20 10.18 -15.13 -19.12
N ASP A 21 11.07 -14.30 -18.55
CA ASP A 21 11.32 -14.30 -17.12
C ASP A 21 9.95 -14.09 -16.47
N ASN A 22 9.37 -15.21 -16.06
CA ASN A 22 8.09 -15.22 -15.35
C ASN A 22 8.40 -14.89 -13.88
N VAL A 23 9.05 -13.75 -13.66
CA VAL A 23 9.19 -13.15 -12.34
C VAL A 23 7.79 -12.74 -11.94
N ILE A 24 7.16 -13.57 -11.11
CA ILE A 24 5.78 -13.37 -10.67
C ILE A 24 5.69 -12.07 -9.89
N ASP A 25 6.65 -11.78 -9.03
CA ASP A 25 6.87 -10.47 -8.37
C ASP A 25 8.21 -10.51 -7.60
N GLU A 26 8.76 -9.34 -7.24
CA GLU A 26 10.01 -9.24 -6.47
C GLU A 26 9.68 -8.87 -5.02
N ILE A 27 10.18 -9.68 -4.07
CA ILE A 27 10.11 -9.35 -2.65
C ILE A 27 11.20 -8.31 -2.35
N VAL A 28 10.77 -7.10 -1.98
CA VAL A 28 11.68 -6.00 -1.65
C VAL A 28 12.04 -6.01 -0.16
N TRP A 29 11.05 -6.21 0.72
CA TRP A 29 11.23 -6.31 2.17
C TRP A 29 10.35 -7.42 2.75
N VAL A 30 10.73 -7.89 3.95
CA VAL A 30 9.95 -8.82 4.77
C VAL A 30 9.82 -8.25 6.17
N VAL A 31 8.61 -8.19 6.69
CA VAL A 31 8.29 -7.68 8.03
C VAL A 31 7.48 -8.74 8.76
N GLY A 32 8.11 -9.47 9.68
CA GLY A 32 7.52 -10.66 10.27
C GLY A 32 7.24 -11.73 9.21
N ASP A 33 5.97 -12.12 9.09
CA ASP A 33 5.50 -13.09 8.10
C ASP A 33 4.98 -12.42 6.80
N ASP A 34 4.97 -11.08 6.74
CA ASP A 34 4.43 -10.30 5.63
C ASP A 34 5.54 -9.85 4.69
N ALA A 35 5.43 -10.15 3.40
CA ALA A 35 6.29 -9.63 2.35
C ALA A 35 5.77 -8.27 1.83
N ILE A 36 6.69 -7.41 1.41
CA ILE A 36 6.41 -6.19 0.64
C ILE A 36 6.93 -6.44 -0.77
N LEU A 37 6.03 -6.43 -1.73
CA LEU A 37 6.31 -6.73 -3.12
C LEU A 37 6.61 -5.44 -3.90
N ARG A 38 7.37 -5.59 -4.98
CA ARG A 38 7.66 -4.47 -5.87
C ARG A 38 6.39 -3.91 -6.53
N SER A 39 5.45 -4.78 -6.88
CA SER A 39 4.14 -4.39 -7.41
C SER A 39 3.33 -3.55 -6.44
N ASP A 40 3.41 -3.83 -5.13
CA ASP A 40 2.74 -3.06 -4.09
C ASP A 40 3.29 -1.63 -4.03
N ILE A 41 4.64 -1.52 -4.10
CA ILE A 41 5.34 -0.22 -4.10
C ILE A 41 4.93 0.60 -5.33
N GLU A 42 4.89 -0.02 -6.52
CA GLU A 42 4.47 0.66 -7.74
C GLU A 42 3.01 1.09 -7.70
N THR A 43 2.14 0.25 -7.17
CA THR A 43 0.72 0.57 -6.99
C THR A 43 0.55 1.78 -6.07
N GLN A 44 1.27 1.80 -4.93
CA GLN A 44 1.23 2.93 -3.99
C GLN A 44 1.86 4.20 -4.59
N ARG A 45 2.92 4.07 -5.37
CA ARG A 45 3.56 5.20 -6.07
C ARG A 45 2.60 5.86 -7.05
N LEU A 46 1.92 5.05 -7.88
CA LEU A 46 0.93 5.53 -8.84
C LEU A 46 -0.26 6.18 -8.13
N TYR A 47 -0.73 5.58 -7.04
CA TYR A 47 -1.79 6.14 -6.22
C TYR A 47 -1.39 7.53 -5.68
N ASN A 48 -0.22 7.64 -5.06
CA ASN A 48 0.29 8.92 -4.53
C ASN A 48 0.43 9.98 -5.62
N GLN A 49 0.90 9.58 -6.80
CA GLN A 49 1.02 10.48 -7.96
C GLN A 49 -0.34 11.00 -8.44
N ASN A 50 -1.35 10.13 -8.52
CA ASN A 50 -2.70 10.50 -8.95
C ASN A 50 -3.41 11.41 -7.94
N GLU A 51 -3.18 11.18 -6.65
CA GLU A 51 -3.73 11.99 -5.56
C GLU A 51 -2.93 13.28 -5.30
N GLY A 52 -1.83 13.50 -6.02
CA GLY A 52 -0.98 14.67 -5.84
C GLY A 52 -0.22 14.70 -4.51
N VAL A 53 -0.05 13.53 -3.86
CA VAL A 53 0.69 13.40 -2.61
C VAL A 53 2.18 13.63 -2.86
N ARG A 54 2.76 14.61 -2.19
CA ARG A 54 4.20 14.87 -2.24
C ARG A 54 4.91 14.01 -1.20
N LEU A 55 5.88 13.23 -1.66
CA LEU A 55 6.78 12.46 -0.81
C LEU A 55 8.04 13.28 -0.54
N ASP A 56 8.53 13.22 0.70
CA ASP A 56 9.79 13.86 1.09
C ASP A 56 10.94 12.87 0.87
N GLY A 57 11.37 12.73 -0.37
CA GLY A 57 12.45 11.87 -0.80
C GLY A 57 12.11 10.97 -2.01
N ASP A 58 13.02 10.02 -2.28
CA ASP A 58 12.83 9.03 -3.34
C ASP A 58 11.65 8.11 -3.03
N PRO A 59 10.63 8.01 -3.91
CA PRO A 59 9.48 7.13 -3.73
C PRO A 59 9.87 5.67 -3.43
N TYR A 60 10.92 5.16 -4.05
CA TYR A 60 11.37 3.78 -3.86
C TYR A 60 12.10 3.52 -2.53
N CYS A 61 12.43 4.58 -1.80
CA CYS A 61 12.91 4.50 -0.41
C CYS A 61 11.78 4.76 0.58
N VAL A 62 10.99 5.83 0.36
CA VAL A 62 9.97 6.30 1.30
C VAL A 62 8.78 5.36 1.36
N ILE A 63 8.28 4.87 0.21
CA ILE A 63 7.09 4.01 0.17
C ILE A 63 7.33 2.66 0.87
N PRO A 64 8.42 1.91 0.58
CA PRO A 64 8.69 0.65 1.29
C PRO A 64 8.83 0.85 2.80
N GLU A 65 9.46 1.94 3.25
CA GLU A 65 9.58 2.27 4.66
C GLU A 65 8.21 2.51 5.31
N GLN A 66 7.34 3.29 4.68
CA GLN A 66 5.99 3.53 5.16
C GLN A 66 5.17 2.24 5.23
N MET A 67 5.26 1.39 4.21
CA MET A 67 4.60 0.08 4.17
C MET A 67 5.12 -0.84 5.28
N ALA A 68 6.43 -0.85 5.52
CA ALA A 68 7.03 -1.65 6.59
C ALA A 68 6.55 -1.19 7.97
N ILE A 69 6.50 0.12 8.22
CA ILE A 69 5.96 0.69 9.46
C ILE A 69 4.50 0.28 9.65
N GLN A 70 3.68 0.36 8.61
CA GLN A 70 2.28 -0.09 8.67
C GLN A 70 2.17 -1.57 9.05
N LYS A 71 2.97 -2.44 8.42
CA LYS A 71 3.00 -3.88 8.73
C LYS A 71 3.47 -4.17 10.15
N LEU A 72 4.43 -3.39 10.68
CA LEU A 72 4.85 -3.49 12.09
C LEU A 72 3.69 -3.17 13.04
N TYR A 73 2.92 -2.10 12.77
CA TYR A 73 1.74 -1.80 13.57
C TYR A 73 0.69 -2.89 13.51
N LEU A 74 0.42 -3.45 12.33
CA LEU A 74 -0.53 -4.56 12.17
C LEU A 74 -0.07 -5.81 12.92
N ASN A 75 1.21 -6.12 12.87
CA ASN A 75 1.77 -7.27 13.60
C ASN A 75 1.65 -7.06 15.12
N GLN A 76 2.04 -5.89 15.63
CA GLN A 76 1.90 -5.57 17.05
C GLN A 76 0.44 -5.59 17.49
N ALA A 77 -0.47 -5.07 16.66
CA ALA A 77 -1.90 -5.11 16.94
C ALA A 77 -2.46 -6.53 17.07
N LYS A 78 -1.93 -7.49 16.28
CA LYS A 78 -2.28 -8.91 16.43
C LYS A 78 -1.83 -9.47 17.79
N ILE A 79 -0.60 -9.12 18.21
CA ILE A 79 -0.03 -9.54 19.51
C ILE A 79 -0.85 -8.95 20.66
N ASP A 80 -1.20 -7.67 20.58
CA ASP A 80 -1.96 -6.96 21.62
C ASP A 80 -3.48 -7.23 21.52
N SER A 81 -3.92 -8.09 20.61
CA SER A 81 -5.33 -8.43 20.38
C SER A 81 -6.24 -7.21 20.15
N ILE A 82 -5.73 -6.22 19.44
CA ILE A 82 -6.49 -5.01 19.10
C ILE A 82 -7.59 -5.38 18.11
N THR A 83 -8.83 -5.00 18.46
CA THR A 83 -10.01 -5.20 17.60
C THR A 83 -10.64 -3.87 17.25
N VAL A 84 -11.21 -3.79 16.05
CA VAL A 84 -11.93 -2.61 15.58
C VAL A 84 -13.43 -2.87 15.53
N ASN A 85 -14.21 -1.81 15.53
CA ASN A 85 -15.66 -1.90 15.45
C ASN A 85 -16.10 -2.20 14.00
N GLU A 86 -16.52 -3.45 13.74
CA GLU A 86 -16.96 -3.90 12.41
C GLU A 86 -18.10 -3.05 11.83
N ASN A 87 -19.01 -2.51 12.67
CA ASN A 87 -20.07 -1.64 12.19
C ASN A 87 -19.52 -0.32 11.62
N GLN A 88 -18.47 0.23 12.24
CA GLN A 88 -17.80 1.43 11.73
C GLN A 88 -17.07 1.14 10.41
N VAL A 89 -16.44 -0.02 10.30
CA VAL A 89 -15.80 -0.47 9.06
C VAL A 89 -16.84 -0.55 7.94
N ILE A 90 -17.97 -1.23 8.18
CA ILE A 90 -19.04 -1.40 7.20
C ILE A 90 -19.60 -0.03 6.78
N GLN A 91 -19.89 0.86 7.72
CA GLN A 91 -20.40 2.20 7.42
C GLN A 91 -19.41 3.01 6.57
N SER A 92 -18.12 2.98 6.89
CA SER A 92 -17.10 3.68 6.11
C SER A 92 -16.99 3.14 4.68
N VAL A 93 -17.08 1.82 4.52
CA VAL A 93 -17.08 1.17 3.21
C VAL A 93 -18.31 1.53 2.41
N ASP A 94 -19.49 1.47 3.01
CA ASP A 94 -20.75 1.81 2.32
C ASP A 94 -20.78 3.28 1.90
N GLN A 95 -20.27 4.19 2.72
CA GLN A 95 -20.12 5.60 2.35
C GLN A 95 -19.19 5.78 1.16
N TRP A 96 -18.02 5.10 1.18
CA TRP A 96 -17.08 5.17 0.08
C TRP A 96 -17.66 4.58 -1.21
N MET A 97 -18.32 3.42 -1.14
CA MET A 97 -18.96 2.77 -2.29
C MET A 97 -20.04 3.68 -2.91
N ASN A 98 -20.85 4.33 -2.07
CA ASN A 98 -21.88 5.26 -2.54
C ASN A 98 -21.26 6.50 -3.21
N MET A 99 -20.18 7.07 -2.64
CA MET A 99 -19.44 8.17 -3.26
C MET A 99 -18.85 7.75 -4.61
N ALA A 100 -18.20 6.61 -4.68
CA ALA A 100 -17.58 6.10 -5.90
C ALA A 100 -18.62 5.87 -7.01
N VAL A 101 -19.78 5.27 -6.69
CA VAL A 101 -20.88 5.09 -7.64
C VAL A 101 -21.42 6.43 -8.13
N ASN A 102 -21.60 7.42 -7.23
CA ASN A 102 -22.09 8.75 -7.60
C ASN A 102 -21.09 9.49 -8.49
N GLN A 103 -19.80 9.35 -8.23
CA GLN A 103 -18.73 10.01 -9.01
C GLN A 103 -18.56 9.39 -10.40
N ILE A 104 -18.62 8.07 -10.51
CA ILE A 104 -18.44 7.33 -11.76
C ILE A 104 -19.76 7.26 -12.55
N GLY A 105 -20.89 7.38 -11.86
CA GLY A 105 -22.25 7.50 -12.44
C GLY A 105 -23.10 6.24 -12.33
N SER A 106 -22.51 5.03 -12.23
CA SER A 106 -23.30 3.81 -11.99
C SER A 106 -22.44 2.68 -11.41
N ARG A 107 -23.09 1.66 -10.88
CA ARG A 107 -22.45 0.46 -10.36
C ARG A 107 -21.72 -0.33 -11.46
N GLU A 108 -22.33 -0.46 -12.63
CA GLU A 108 -21.77 -1.17 -13.77
C GLU A 108 -20.50 -0.48 -14.28
N LYS A 109 -20.49 0.84 -14.34
CA LYS A 109 -19.29 1.62 -14.69
C LYS A 109 -18.19 1.51 -13.63
N LEU A 110 -18.55 1.37 -12.35
CA LEU A 110 -17.58 1.13 -11.29
C LEU A 110 -16.93 -0.25 -11.45
N GLU A 111 -17.73 -1.29 -11.77
CA GLU A 111 -17.23 -2.64 -12.06
C GLU A 111 -16.31 -2.65 -13.28
N GLU A 112 -16.67 -1.92 -14.34
CA GLU A 112 -15.87 -1.78 -15.55
C GLU A 112 -14.54 -1.06 -15.27
N TYR A 113 -14.59 0.04 -14.50
CA TYR A 113 -13.40 0.82 -14.13
C TYR A 113 -12.38 0.00 -13.33
N PHE A 114 -12.85 -0.78 -12.35
CA PHE A 114 -11.98 -1.62 -11.52
C PHE A 114 -11.69 -3.00 -12.14
N GLY A 115 -12.40 -3.41 -13.20
CA GLY A 115 -12.32 -4.75 -13.78
C GLY A 115 -12.74 -5.86 -12.81
N LYS A 116 -13.56 -5.55 -11.81
CA LYS A 116 -13.96 -6.43 -10.72
C LYS A 116 -15.44 -6.30 -10.44
N LYS A 117 -16.05 -7.36 -9.86
CA LYS A 117 -17.44 -7.30 -9.40
C LYS A 117 -17.57 -6.36 -8.19
N PHE A 118 -18.70 -5.72 -8.06
CA PHE A 118 -19.01 -4.79 -6.98
C PHE A 118 -18.77 -5.38 -5.58
N SER A 119 -19.12 -6.67 -5.39
CA SER A 119 -18.86 -7.37 -4.12
C SER A 119 -17.37 -7.49 -3.84
N GLN A 120 -16.56 -7.82 -4.84
CA GLN A 120 -15.10 -7.93 -4.69
C GLN A 120 -14.46 -6.58 -4.34
N ILE A 121 -14.88 -5.50 -5.01
CA ILE A 121 -14.43 -4.15 -4.69
C ILE A 121 -14.78 -3.80 -3.24
N LYS A 122 -16.01 -4.14 -2.81
CA LYS A 122 -16.49 -3.91 -1.44
C LYS A 122 -15.67 -4.70 -0.42
N ASP A 123 -15.39 -5.97 -0.69
CA ASP A 123 -14.64 -6.86 0.22
C ASP A 123 -13.17 -6.40 0.35
N GLU A 124 -12.52 -6.06 -0.76
CA GLU A 124 -11.15 -5.51 -0.74
C GLU A 124 -11.11 -4.17 0.03
N ARG A 125 -12.11 -3.30 -0.21
CA ARG A 125 -12.19 -2.03 0.51
C ARG A 125 -12.43 -2.23 2.00
N LYS A 126 -13.22 -3.24 2.37
CA LYS A 126 -13.49 -3.58 3.77
C LYS A 126 -12.21 -3.99 4.50
N GLU A 127 -11.38 -4.82 3.89
CA GLU A 127 -10.12 -5.23 4.48
C GLU A 127 -9.17 -4.03 4.66
N MET A 128 -9.03 -3.21 3.62
CA MET A 128 -8.20 -1.99 3.67
C MET A 128 -8.64 -1.03 4.78
N VAL A 129 -9.95 -0.78 4.93
CA VAL A 129 -10.48 0.10 5.98
C VAL A 129 -10.26 -0.50 7.36
N ARG A 130 -10.43 -1.83 7.51
CA ARG A 130 -10.16 -2.54 8.76
C ARG A 130 -8.70 -2.39 9.18
N GLU A 131 -7.77 -2.69 8.29
CA GLU A 131 -6.33 -2.54 8.56
C GLU A 131 -5.97 -1.10 8.95
N GLN A 132 -6.50 -0.12 8.24
CA GLN A 132 -6.27 1.29 8.54
C GLN A 132 -6.76 1.66 9.94
N GLN A 133 -7.95 1.20 10.35
CA GLN A 133 -8.48 1.44 11.69
C GLN A 133 -7.67 0.73 12.77
N VAL A 134 -7.20 -0.51 12.51
CA VAL A 134 -6.32 -1.25 13.43
C VAL A 134 -5.01 -0.49 13.65
N VAL A 135 -4.37 0.00 12.59
CA VAL A 135 -3.14 0.79 12.66
C VAL A 135 -3.37 2.07 13.47
N GLN A 136 -4.46 2.78 13.20
CA GLN A 136 -4.81 4.00 13.96
C GLN A 136 -5.01 3.70 15.44
N GLN A 137 -5.72 2.64 15.77
CA GLN A 137 -5.96 2.25 17.15
C GLN A 137 -4.68 1.83 17.86
N MET A 138 -3.79 1.09 17.19
CA MET A 138 -2.46 0.76 17.69
C MET A 138 -1.63 2.01 17.98
N GLN A 139 -1.59 2.95 17.04
CA GLN A 139 -0.90 4.24 17.23
C GLN A 139 -1.45 5.01 18.44
N HIS A 140 -2.78 5.07 18.57
CA HIS A 140 -3.43 5.73 19.71
C HIS A 140 -3.07 5.08 21.04
N GLN A 141 -3.01 3.75 21.09
CA GLN A 141 -2.62 3.03 22.29
C GLN A 141 -1.17 3.35 22.68
N LEU A 142 -0.25 3.30 21.74
CA LEU A 142 1.16 3.62 21.98
C LEU A 142 1.36 5.06 22.46
N ILE A 143 0.67 6.03 21.85
CA ILE A 143 0.75 7.44 22.23
C ILE A 143 0.09 7.66 23.60
N GLY A 144 -1.03 6.97 23.89
CA GLY A 144 -1.76 7.12 25.14
C GLY A 144 -0.96 6.67 26.38
N GLU A 145 0.00 5.78 26.21
CA GLU A 145 0.91 5.34 27.27
C GLU A 145 2.06 6.34 27.56
N ILE A 146 2.30 7.29 26.62
CA ILE A 146 3.37 8.28 26.77
C ILE A 146 2.91 9.38 27.74
N LYS A 147 3.49 9.38 28.94
CA LYS A 147 3.29 10.44 29.93
C LYS A 147 4.39 11.48 29.81
N LEU A 148 4.06 12.63 29.24
CA LEU A 148 4.99 13.75 29.15
C LEU A 148 4.93 14.60 30.40
N THR A 149 6.10 14.87 31.01
CA THR A 149 6.22 15.82 32.10
C THR A 149 6.38 17.26 31.59
N PRO A 150 5.93 18.27 32.34
CA PRO A 150 6.14 19.68 31.95
C PRO A 150 7.60 20.05 31.73
N SER A 151 8.53 19.34 32.38
CA SER A 151 9.98 19.54 32.21
C SER A 151 10.48 19.05 30.84
N GLU A 152 9.99 17.92 30.37
CA GLU A 152 10.30 17.36 29.05
C GLU A 152 9.77 18.24 27.94
N VAL A 153 8.54 18.73 28.07
CA VAL A 153 7.94 19.69 27.12
C VAL A 153 8.79 20.96 27.02
N ARG A 154 9.20 21.54 28.15
CA ARG A 154 10.08 22.71 28.16
C ARG A 154 11.45 22.43 27.53
N LYS A 155 12.02 21.26 27.78
CA LYS A 155 13.29 20.82 27.17
C LYS A 155 13.17 20.72 25.66
N TYR A 156 12.15 20.06 25.17
CA TYR A 156 11.86 19.90 23.75
C TYR A 156 11.68 21.27 23.08
N PHE A 157 10.84 22.14 23.63
CA PHE A 157 10.60 23.49 23.11
C PHE A 157 11.89 24.32 23.01
N ARG A 158 12.76 24.22 24.01
CA ARG A 158 14.04 24.92 24.03
C ARG A 158 15.00 24.43 22.93
N ILE A 159 14.97 23.13 22.62
CA ILE A 159 15.78 22.55 21.55
C ILE A 159 15.20 22.96 20.19
N ALA A 160 13.89 22.80 19.99
CA ALA A 160 13.21 23.15 18.76
C ALA A 160 13.39 24.63 18.38
N CYS A 161 13.25 25.58 19.36
CA CYS A 161 13.50 26.97 19.12
C CYS A 161 14.96 27.28 18.75
N ARG A 162 15.93 26.53 19.28
CA ARG A 162 17.34 26.71 18.89
C ARG A 162 17.64 26.23 17.48
N THR A 163 16.92 25.20 17.02
CA THR A 163 17.13 24.65 15.69
C THR A 163 16.47 25.52 14.62
N SER A 164 15.30 26.10 14.90
CA SER A 164 14.59 26.99 13.97
C SER A 164 15.24 28.38 13.81
N LEU A 165 16.11 28.79 14.76
CA LEU A 165 16.85 30.06 14.67
C LEU A 165 18.18 29.94 13.89
N ARG A 166 18.52 28.76 13.37
CA ARG A 166 19.73 28.52 12.58
C ARG A 166 19.47 28.38 11.07
N LEU A 167 18.24 28.58 10.62
CA LEU A 167 17.85 28.72 9.22
C LEU A 167 17.60 30.18 8.87
#